data_d91f6b4d8a059fd68da837857d107774
#
_entry.id   d91f6b4d8a059fd68da837857d107774
#
_cell.length_a   1.000
_cell.length_b   1.000
_cell.length_c   1.000
_cell.angle_alpha   90.00
_cell.angle_beta   90.00
_cell.angle_gamma   90.00
#
_symmetry.space_group_name_H-M   'P 1'
#
loop_
_entity.id
_entity.type
_entity.pdbx_description
1 polymer ?
#
loop_
_entity_poly.entity_id
_entity_poly.type
_entity_poly.pdbx_seq_one_letter_code
_entity_poly.pdbx_strand_id
1 'polypeptide(L)'
;MERVFTTELQKWQTSPDRKPLVLMGARQVGKTFLLKKFATDNYENSIYLNFDKDRRLGPLLFGESLDPKVLIDKLIIHFKQNIKAGSTLIIFDEVQESPDALNSLKYFHEEANEYHVCAAGSLLGVKLLNTQGFPVGQVNIEYLYPLDFFEFLVAIQETQLLAEIKNITVISPIVEFFHAKLIDLFKIYLITGGMPEAINTYLKTRNLYQVREKQAEILNAYYLDFAKHAPKEQVMKIMQVWESIPSQLVKENKKFIYSVIRQGARANDFEMAIQWLVEADLICKTYNISVPNLPLTAYVNPEIFKLYMFDVGLYGAIAGLDPEIIIHGDELFKEFKGSLTETYVAQVLHKLNAGKIRAGLYYWTSNGRAEVDFVIQHNNKVYPLEVKSGTSSKQRSLAVYADKYNSQLVLRTSPQNLKVTGNLMNIPLYMLGNIRMLLS
;
A
#
# COMPACT_ATOMS: atom_id res chain seq x y z
N MET A 1 -3.82 -17.36 2.54
CA MET A 1 -4.85 -16.41 2.06
C MET A 1 -4.63 -16.18 0.57
N GLU A 2 -5.70 -16.15 -0.20
CA GLU A 2 -5.63 -15.77 -1.61
C GLU A 2 -5.37 -14.28 -1.73
N ARG A 3 -4.61 -13.89 -2.76
CA ARG A 3 -4.28 -12.50 -3.07
C ARG A 3 -4.76 -12.19 -4.48
N VAL A 4 -5.39 -11.04 -4.66
CA VAL A 4 -5.77 -10.53 -5.98
C VAL A 4 -4.54 -10.43 -6.90
N PHE A 5 -3.39 -10.15 -6.33
CA PHE A 5 -2.12 -10.05 -7.04
C PHE A 5 -1.69 -11.36 -7.75
N THR A 6 -2.23 -12.52 -7.36
CA THR A 6 -1.98 -13.80 -8.07
C THR A 6 -2.37 -13.72 -9.55
N THR A 7 -3.44 -12.99 -9.88
CA THR A 7 -3.85 -12.77 -11.27
C THR A 7 -2.80 -11.96 -12.06
N GLU A 8 -2.16 -10.98 -11.42
CA GLU A 8 -1.09 -10.20 -12.05
C GLU A 8 0.16 -11.05 -12.28
N LEU A 9 0.48 -11.96 -11.35
CA LEU A 9 1.57 -12.93 -11.54
C LEU A 9 1.29 -13.89 -12.70
N GLN A 10 0.03 -14.34 -12.87
CA GLN A 10 -0.36 -15.19 -14.02
C GLN A 10 -0.26 -14.43 -15.34
N LYS A 11 -0.68 -13.16 -15.38
CA LYS A 11 -0.49 -12.29 -16.56
C LYS A 11 0.99 -12.12 -16.88
N TRP A 12 1.82 -11.86 -15.86
CA TRP A 12 3.26 -11.75 -16.00
C TRP A 12 3.87 -13.05 -16.56
N GLN A 13 3.48 -14.22 -16.01
CA GLN A 13 3.99 -15.53 -16.44
C GLN A 13 3.77 -15.76 -17.94
N THR A 14 2.62 -15.37 -18.48
CA THR A 14 2.19 -15.63 -19.86
C THR A 14 2.47 -14.47 -20.82
N SER A 15 3.01 -13.35 -20.33
CA SER A 15 3.30 -12.18 -21.16
C SER A 15 4.41 -12.45 -22.18
N PRO A 16 4.24 -12.12 -23.47
CA PRO A 16 5.30 -12.23 -24.47
C PRO A 16 6.47 -11.26 -24.20
N ASP A 17 6.19 -10.11 -23.59
CA ASP A 17 7.17 -9.09 -23.22
C ASP A 17 7.62 -9.22 -21.76
N ARG A 18 7.54 -10.43 -21.20
CA ARG A 18 7.92 -10.72 -19.83
C ARG A 18 9.40 -10.39 -19.60
N LYS A 19 9.65 -9.70 -18.48
CA LYS A 19 10.99 -9.50 -17.91
C LYS A 19 11.03 -10.16 -16.53
N PRO A 20 12.21 -10.42 -15.96
CA PRO A 20 12.30 -10.83 -14.56
C PRO A 20 11.47 -9.90 -13.65
N LEU A 21 10.72 -10.47 -12.73
CA LEU A 21 9.84 -9.71 -11.84
C LEU A 21 10.58 -9.27 -10.57
N VAL A 22 10.44 -8.01 -10.20
CA VAL A 22 10.88 -7.49 -8.90
C VAL A 22 9.63 -7.09 -8.10
N LEU A 23 9.32 -7.86 -7.07
CA LEU A 23 8.18 -7.62 -6.18
C LEU A 23 8.61 -6.79 -4.98
N MET A 24 8.20 -5.54 -4.96
CA MET A 24 8.45 -4.57 -3.90
C MET A 24 7.29 -4.50 -2.91
N GLY A 25 7.43 -3.71 -1.85
CA GLY A 25 6.42 -3.42 -0.84
C GLY A 25 6.95 -3.58 0.58
N ALA A 26 6.21 -3.06 1.55
CA ALA A 26 6.57 -3.06 2.96
C ALA A 26 6.91 -4.47 3.47
N ARG A 27 7.65 -4.53 4.58
CA ARG A 27 7.93 -5.81 5.25
C ARG A 27 6.65 -6.45 5.77
N GLN A 28 6.60 -7.80 5.81
CA GLN A 28 5.48 -8.58 6.35
C GLN A 28 4.14 -8.48 5.58
N VAL A 29 4.10 -7.86 4.39
CA VAL A 29 2.89 -7.86 3.53
C VAL A 29 2.64 -9.18 2.78
N GLY A 30 3.58 -10.15 2.90
CA GLY A 30 3.41 -11.52 2.39
C GLY A 30 4.06 -11.80 1.05
N LYS A 31 5.09 -11.04 0.60
CA LYS A 31 5.81 -11.24 -0.67
C LYS A 31 6.34 -12.67 -0.83
N THR A 32 7.14 -13.13 0.11
CA THR A 32 7.72 -14.49 0.11
C THR A 32 6.66 -15.57 0.04
N PHE A 33 5.60 -15.45 0.86
CA PHE A 33 4.48 -16.39 0.87
C PHE A 33 3.79 -16.45 -0.50
N LEU A 34 3.51 -15.29 -1.09
CA LEU A 34 2.85 -15.18 -2.38
C LEU A 34 3.68 -15.84 -3.50
N LEU A 35 4.98 -15.53 -3.60
CA LEU A 35 5.85 -16.11 -4.62
C LEU A 35 6.01 -17.62 -4.46
N LYS A 36 6.15 -18.13 -3.23
CA LYS A 36 6.21 -19.59 -2.97
C LYS A 36 4.92 -20.29 -3.33
N LYS A 37 3.77 -19.71 -2.93
CA LYS A 37 2.47 -20.27 -3.31
C LYS A 37 2.28 -20.25 -4.82
N PHE A 38 2.60 -19.14 -5.48
CA PHE A 38 2.53 -19.04 -6.93
C PHE A 38 3.41 -20.07 -7.63
N ALA A 39 4.61 -20.31 -7.12
CA ALA A 39 5.49 -21.35 -7.63
C ALA A 39 4.85 -22.75 -7.50
N THR A 40 4.33 -23.08 -6.32
CA THR A 40 3.67 -24.38 -6.09
C THR A 40 2.46 -24.61 -6.98
N ASP A 41 1.67 -23.56 -7.22
CA ASP A 41 0.40 -23.67 -7.94
C ASP A 41 0.59 -23.65 -9.48
N ASN A 42 1.70 -23.09 -10.02
CA ASN A 42 1.83 -22.80 -11.45
C ASN A 42 3.09 -23.36 -12.11
N TYR A 43 4.02 -23.97 -11.37
CA TYR A 43 5.27 -24.52 -11.90
C TYR A 43 5.50 -25.96 -11.44
N GLU A 44 6.20 -26.75 -12.25
CA GLU A 44 6.61 -28.11 -11.89
C GLU A 44 7.61 -28.14 -10.74
N ASN A 45 8.47 -27.10 -10.68
CA ASN A 45 9.55 -26.98 -9.72
C ASN A 45 9.86 -25.51 -9.39
N SER A 46 10.55 -25.27 -8.27
CA SER A 46 11.03 -23.95 -7.91
C SER A 46 12.36 -24.01 -7.18
N ILE A 47 13.21 -23.02 -7.45
CA ILE A 47 14.46 -22.77 -6.74
C ILE A 47 14.25 -21.51 -5.89
N TYR A 48 14.50 -21.63 -4.60
CA TYR A 48 14.32 -20.54 -3.64
C TYR A 48 15.63 -20.19 -2.93
N LEU A 49 16.10 -18.95 -3.13
CA LEU A 49 17.27 -18.38 -2.47
C LEU A 49 16.83 -17.27 -1.53
N ASN A 50 17.30 -17.30 -0.28
CA ASN A 50 17.09 -16.21 0.67
C ASN A 50 18.45 -15.64 1.10
N PHE A 51 18.74 -14.41 0.67
CA PHE A 51 20.06 -13.80 0.83
C PHE A 51 20.30 -13.19 2.23
N ASP A 52 19.25 -12.96 3.04
CA ASP A 52 19.44 -12.56 4.45
C ASP A 52 19.69 -13.80 5.34
N LYS A 53 19.07 -14.95 5.02
CA LYS A 53 19.25 -16.19 5.76
C LYS A 53 20.62 -16.82 5.53
N ASP A 54 21.09 -16.84 4.29
CA ASP A 54 22.45 -17.30 3.97
C ASP A 54 23.17 -16.25 3.07
N ARG A 55 23.91 -15.38 3.73
CA ARG A 55 24.66 -14.29 3.09
C ARG A 55 25.81 -14.75 2.22
N ARG A 56 26.20 -16.04 2.31
CA ARG A 56 27.24 -16.62 1.47
C ARG A 56 26.74 -16.91 0.05
N LEU A 57 25.41 -17.06 -0.14
CA LEU A 57 24.82 -17.36 -1.44
C LEU A 57 25.14 -16.29 -2.50
N GLY A 58 25.13 -15.03 -2.14
CA GLY A 58 25.47 -13.94 -3.04
C GLY A 58 26.89 -14.10 -3.63
N PRO A 59 27.95 -14.00 -2.83
CA PRO A 59 29.32 -14.18 -3.29
C PRO A 59 29.56 -15.56 -3.94
N LEU A 60 28.99 -16.63 -3.41
CA LEU A 60 29.21 -18.00 -3.90
C LEU A 60 28.66 -18.19 -5.31
N LEU A 61 27.46 -17.74 -5.58
CA LEU A 61 26.76 -18.00 -6.84
C LEU A 61 27.01 -16.91 -7.87
N PHE A 62 27.07 -15.64 -7.46
CA PHE A 62 27.07 -14.47 -8.34
C PHE A 62 28.42 -13.72 -8.35
N GLY A 63 29.35 -13.97 -7.42
CA GLY A 63 30.55 -13.16 -7.25
C GLY A 63 31.56 -13.27 -8.39
N GLU A 64 31.57 -14.36 -9.17
CA GLU A 64 32.54 -14.58 -10.28
C GLU A 64 31.94 -14.25 -11.66
N SER A 65 30.63 -14.49 -11.85
CA SER A 65 29.98 -14.32 -13.14
C SER A 65 28.49 -14.04 -12.94
N LEU A 66 27.96 -13.13 -13.76
CA LEU A 66 26.52 -12.87 -13.87
C LEU A 66 25.90 -13.48 -15.14
N ASP A 67 26.68 -14.27 -15.90
CA ASP A 67 26.19 -15.02 -17.07
C ASP A 67 25.08 -16.00 -16.62
N PRO A 68 23.85 -15.90 -17.16
CA PRO A 68 22.73 -16.73 -16.75
C PRO A 68 22.98 -18.23 -16.91
N LYS A 69 23.71 -18.65 -17.93
CA LYS A 69 24.02 -20.08 -18.16
C LYS A 69 24.90 -20.63 -17.04
N VAL A 70 25.94 -19.89 -16.69
CA VAL A 70 26.84 -20.23 -15.57
C VAL A 70 26.05 -20.23 -14.23
N LEU A 71 25.14 -19.26 -14.04
CA LEU A 71 24.32 -19.19 -12.85
C LEU A 71 23.35 -20.37 -12.76
N ILE A 72 22.71 -20.76 -13.85
CA ILE A 72 21.80 -21.94 -13.89
C ILE A 72 22.59 -23.21 -13.54
N ASP A 73 23.77 -23.43 -14.10
CA ASP A 73 24.60 -24.60 -13.79
C ASP A 73 24.99 -24.62 -12.30
N LYS A 74 25.45 -23.49 -11.76
CA LYS A 74 25.74 -23.37 -10.32
C LYS A 74 24.52 -23.66 -9.44
N LEU A 75 23.33 -23.17 -9.82
CA LEU A 75 22.07 -23.44 -9.11
C LEU A 75 21.69 -24.92 -9.15
N ILE A 76 21.81 -25.58 -10.31
CA ILE A 76 21.55 -27.02 -10.46
C ILE A 76 22.46 -27.83 -9.54
N ILE A 77 23.76 -27.52 -9.51
CA ILE A 77 24.74 -28.21 -8.66
C ILE A 77 24.44 -27.95 -7.17
N HIS A 78 24.17 -26.70 -6.81
CA HIS A 78 23.96 -26.30 -5.42
C HIS A 78 22.69 -26.92 -4.82
N PHE A 79 21.56 -26.85 -5.56
CA PHE A 79 20.27 -27.37 -5.10
C PHE A 79 20.04 -28.85 -5.44
N LYS A 80 20.90 -29.46 -6.27
CA LYS A 80 20.73 -30.81 -6.77
C LYS A 80 19.37 -31.04 -7.43
N GLN A 81 18.88 -30.03 -8.15
CA GLN A 81 17.59 -30.03 -8.82
C GLN A 81 17.78 -29.54 -10.26
N ASN A 82 17.04 -30.18 -11.18
CA ASN A 82 17.04 -29.76 -12.58
C ASN A 82 16.25 -28.46 -12.73
N ILE A 83 16.77 -27.50 -13.46
CA ILE A 83 16.12 -26.23 -13.78
C ILE A 83 15.76 -26.25 -15.27
N LYS A 84 14.46 -26.28 -15.54
CA LYS A 84 13.92 -26.27 -16.91
C LYS A 84 13.33 -24.89 -17.22
N ALA A 85 13.70 -24.35 -18.39
CA ALA A 85 13.10 -23.14 -18.93
C ALA A 85 11.56 -23.25 -18.97
N GLY A 86 10.86 -22.22 -18.52
CA GLY A 86 9.40 -22.14 -18.49
C GLY A 86 8.69 -23.01 -17.45
N SER A 87 9.32 -24.09 -16.94
CA SER A 87 8.72 -25.01 -15.96
C SER A 87 9.24 -24.86 -14.55
N THR A 88 10.38 -24.17 -14.35
CA THR A 88 10.96 -23.89 -13.04
C THR A 88 10.90 -22.40 -12.74
N LEU A 89 10.36 -22.01 -11.58
CA LEU A 89 10.42 -20.64 -11.08
C LEU A 89 11.65 -20.46 -10.18
N ILE A 90 12.49 -19.49 -10.49
CA ILE A 90 13.62 -19.07 -9.66
C ILE A 90 13.18 -17.88 -8.80
N ILE A 91 13.34 -17.99 -7.49
CA ILE A 91 12.93 -16.96 -6.53
C ILE A 91 14.13 -16.45 -5.76
N PHE A 92 14.46 -15.17 -5.92
CA PHE A 92 15.46 -14.42 -5.16
C PHE A 92 14.75 -13.63 -4.06
N ASP A 93 14.84 -14.10 -2.81
CA ASP A 93 14.18 -13.44 -1.68
C ASP A 93 15.20 -12.63 -0.87
N GLU A 94 14.75 -11.49 -0.33
CA GLU A 94 15.59 -10.46 0.31
C GLU A 94 16.77 -10.06 -0.59
N VAL A 95 16.47 -9.86 -1.89
CA VAL A 95 17.47 -9.63 -2.96
C VAL A 95 18.31 -8.38 -2.71
N GLN A 96 17.84 -7.44 -1.90
CA GLN A 96 18.62 -6.26 -1.49
C GLN A 96 19.88 -6.62 -0.67
N GLU A 97 19.99 -7.82 -0.14
CA GLU A 97 21.19 -8.28 0.56
C GLU A 97 22.27 -8.84 -0.41
N SER A 98 21.94 -8.95 -1.71
CA SER A 98 22.87 -9.40 -2.75
C SER A 98 22.77 -8.53 -4.01
N PRO A 99 23.55 -7.43 -4.10
CA PRO A 99 23.56 -6.56 -5.28
C PRO A 99 23.82 -7.30 -6.59
N ASP A 100 24.71 -8.29 -6.58
CA ASP A 100 25.04 -9.07 -7.78
C ASP A 100 23.87 -9.94 -8.24
N ALA A 101 23.09 -10.53 -7.31
CA ALA A 101 21.87 -11.25 -7.66
C ALA A 101 20.83 -10.31 -8.28
N LEU A 102 20.70 -9.07 -7.77
CA LEU A 102 19.83 -8.07 -8.35
C LEU A 102 20.28 -7.66 -9.75
N ASN A 103 21.58 -7.43 -9.95
CA ASN A 103 22.17 -7.05 -11.22
C ASN A 103 22.06 -8.18 -12.26
N SER A 104 22.11 -9.46 -11.84
CA SER A 104 21.97 -10.61 -12.75
C SER A 104 20.62 -10.64 -13.47
N LEU A 105 19.58 -10.02 -12.91
CA LEU A 105 18.26 -9.96 -13.54
C LEU A 105 18.30 -9.32 -14.93
N LYS A 106 19.22 -8.36 -15.17
CA LYS A 106 19.42 -7.77 -16.49
C LYS A 106 19.82 -8.84 -17.50
N TYR A 107 20.79 -9.66 -17.15
CA TYR A 107 21.32 -10.69 -18.06
C TYR A 107 20.32 -11.83 -18.26
N PHE A 108 19.54 -12.20 -17.24
CA PHE A 108 18.42 -13.11 -17.43
C PHE A 108 17.41 -12.58 -18.45
N HIS A 109 17.12 -11.28 -18.46
CA HIS A 109 16.25 -10.69 -19.48
C HIS A 109 16.87 -10.71 -20.87
N GLU A 110 18.14 -10.32 -20.99
CA GLU A 110 18.81 -10.12 -22.30
C GLU A 110 19.22 -11.44 -22.96
N GLU A 111 19.63 -12.46 -22.19
CA GLU A 111 20.33 -13.64 -22.69
C GLU A 111 19.64 -14.97 -22.36
N ALA A 112 18.68 -14.99 -21.41
CA ALA A 112 18.05 -16.20 -20.91
C ALA A 112 16.61 -15.96 -20.42
N ASN A 113 15.82 -15.18 -21.17
CA ASN A 113 14.47 -14.79 -20.77
C ASN A 113 13.48 -15.95 -20.73
N GLU A 114 13.82 -17.10 -21.27
CA GLU A 114 13.07 -18.35 -21.14
C GLU A 114 13.02 -18.87 -19.70
N TYR A 115 13.97 -18.51 -18.83
CA TYR A 115 13.92 -18.80 -17.40
C TYR A 115 13.08 -17.77 -16.67
N HIS A 116 12.15 -18.25 -15.86
CA HIS A 116 11.28 -17.38 -15.07
C HIS A 116 11.95 -17.03 -13.74
N VAL A 117 12.26 -15.76 -13.55
CA VAL A 117 12.93 -15.26 -12.34
C VAL A 117 12.06 -14.21 -11.65
N CYS A 118 11.78 -14.42 -10.36
CA CYS A 118 11.16 -13.46 -9.49
C CYS A 118 12.13 -13.05 -8.38
N ALA A 119 12.27 -11.76 -8.14
CA ALA A 119 13.00 -11.24 -7.00
C ALA A 119 12.02 -10.55 -6.04
N ALA A 120 12.21 -10.73 -4.74
CA ALA A 120 11.46 -10.02 -3.71
C ALA A 120 12.42 -9.32 -2.75
N GLY A 121 12.02 -8.15 -2.28
CA GLY A 121 12.76 -7.44 -1.26
C GLY A 121 11.90 -6.42 -0.54
N SER A 122 12.14 -6.31 0.76
CA SER A 122 11.66 -5.19 1.57
C SER A 122 12.70 -4.08 1.48
N LEU A 123 12.32 -2.82 1.55
CA LEU A 123 13.26 -1.68 1.49
C LEU A 123 14.07 -1.56 0.17
N LEU A 124 13.65 -2.24 -0.90
CA LEU A 124 14.29 -2.09 -2.20
C LEU A 124 14.24 -0.63 -2.66
N GLY A 125 13.14 0.09 -2.45
CA GLY A 125 13.03 1.51 -2.77
C GLY A 125 14.14 2.34 -2.13
N VAL A 126 14.40 2.13 -0.84
CA VAL A 126 15.48 2.82 -0.10
C VAL A 126 16.87 2.43 -0.62
N LYS A 127 17.09 1.15 -0.90
CA LYS A 127 18.40 0.69 -1.40
C LYS A 127 18.64 1.06 -2.86
N LEU A 128 17.58 1.13 -3.70
CA LEU A 128 17.70 1.54 -5.10
C LEU A 128 18.27 2.95 -5.28
N LEU A 129 17.99 3.86 -4.35
CA LEU A 129 18.56 5.20 -4.36
C LEU A 129 20.10 5.19 -4.15
N ASN A 130 20.63 4.12 -3.55
CA ASN A 130 22.04 4.01 -3.13
C ASN A 130 22.85 2.93 -3.88
N THR A 131 22.21 2.11 -4.74
CA THR A 131 22.92 1.03 -5.48
C THR A 131 23.32 1.46 -6.89
N GLN A 132 24.61 1.38 -7.19
CA GLN A 132 25.08 1.38 -8.57
C GLN A 132 24.66 0.06 -9.22
N GLY A 133 23.92 0.12 -10.35
CA GLY A 133 23.66 -1.05 -11.18
C GLY A 133 22.25 -1.65 -11.10
N PHE A 134 21.23 -0.97 -10.55
CA PHE A 134 19.87 -1.48 -10.67
C PHE A 134 19.47 -1.66 -12.14
N PRO A 135 18.87 -2.80 -12.54
CA PRO A 135 18.55 -3.12 -13.93
C PRO A 135 17.35 -2.33 -14.47
N VAL A 136 17.48 -1.00 -14.53
CA VAL A 136 16.43 -0.08 -15.03
C VAL A 136 16.01 -0.48 -16.43
N GLY A 137 14.69 -0.63 -16.63
CA GLY A 137 14.12 -1.00 -17.91
C GLY A 137 14.25 -2.49 -18.28
N GLN A 138 15.01 -3.28 -17.52
CA GLN A 138 15.25 -4.72 -17.77
C GLN A 138 14.45 -5.65 -16.86
N VAL A 139 13.62 -5.09 -15.97
CA VAL A 139 12.75 -5.83 -15.04
C VAL A 139 11.33 -5.26 -15.04
N ASN A 140 10.36 -6.10 -14.72
CA ASN A 140 9.03 -5.67 -14.35
C ASN A 140 9.00 -5.39 -12.84
N ILE A 141 8.62 -4.18 -12.45
CA ILE A 141 8.53 -3.79 -11.04
C ILE A 141 7.07 -3.77 -10.65
N GLU A 142 6.75 -4.52 -9.60
CA GLU A 142 5.40 -4.60 -9.05
C GLU A 142 5.42 -4.40 -7.54
N TYR A 143 4.30 -3.91 -6.99
CA TYR A 143 4.18 -3.58 -5.58
C TYR A 143 3.10 -4.43 -4.90
N LEU A 144 3.46 -5.10 -3.80
CA LEU A 144 2.52 -5.80 -2.95
C LEU A 144 2.20 -4.96 -1.71
N TYR A 145 0.93 -4.59 -1.60
CA TYR A 145 0.39 -3.82 -0.48
C TYR A 145 -0.23 -4.74 0.58
N PRO A 146 -0.54 -4.23 1.79
CA PRO A 146 -1.43 -4.92 2.72
C PRO A 146 -2.73 -5.34 2.02
N LEU A 147 -3.40 -6.39 2.54
CA LEU A 147 -4.69 -6.81 2.00
C LEU A 147 -5.68 -5.64 2.08
N ASP A 148 -6.39 -5.37 0.99
CA ASP A 148 -7.51 -4.43 1.03
C ASP A 148 -8.78 -5.10 1.60
N PHE A 149 -9.85 -4.32 1.72
CA PHE A 149 -11.11 -4.84 2.27
C PHE A 149 -11.69 -6.00 1.42
N PHE A 150 -11.49 -5.99 0.10
CA PHE A 150 -11.96 -7.07 -0.77
C PHE A 150 -11.18 -8.37 -0.54
N GLU A 151 -9.86 -8.27 -0.40
CA GLU A 151 -9.01 -9.42 -0.03
C GLU A 151 -9.32 -9.91 1.40
N PHE A 152 -9.70 -9.00 2.31
CA PHE A 152 -10.17 -9.36 3.65
C PHE A 152 -11.48 -10.15 3.59
N LEU A 153 -12.47 -9.74 2.77
CA LEU A 153 -13.71 -10.50 2.58
C LEU A 153 -13.45 -11.91 2.05
N VAL A 154 -12.52 -12.07 1.09
CA VAL A 154 -12.07 -13.40 0.63
C VAL A 154 -11.46 -14.20 1.78
N ALA A 155 -10.59 -13.57 2.59
CA ALA A 155 -9.91 -14.25 3.69
C ALA A 155 -10.89 -14.76 4.77
N ILE A 156 -11.98 -14.03 5.04
CA ILE A 156 -13.03 -14.43 6.00
C ILE A 156 -14.14 -15.27 5.36
N GLN A 157 -13.98 -15.67 4.08
CA GLN A 157 -14.93 -16.51 3.29
C GLN A 157 -16.28 -15.83 2.97
N GLU A 158 -16.35 -14.50 2.97
CA GLU A 158 -17.55 -13.71 2.59
C GLU A 158 -17.55 -13.39 1.09
N THR A 159 -17.34 -14.42 0.25
CA THR A 159 -17.22 -14.28 -1.21
C THR A 159 -18.51 -13.84 -1.88
N GLN A 160 -19.68 -14.21 -1.34
CA GLN A 160 -20.98 -13.76 -1.85
C GLN A 160 -21.17 -12.25 -1.67
N LEU A 161 -20.84 -11.70 -0.48
CA LEU A 161 -20.88 -10.25 -0.24
C LEU A 161 -19.88 -9.50 -1.13
N LEU A 162 -18.72 -10.10 -1.38
CA LEU A 162 -17.76 -9.52 -2.31
C LEU A 162 -18.32 -9.46 -3.74
N ALA A 163 -19.03 -10.50 -4.19
CA ALA A 163 -19.65 -10.54 -5.53
C ALA A 163 -20.69 -9.42 -5.68
N GLU A 164 -21.49 -9.14 -4.65
CA GLU A 164 -22.50 -8.06 -4.64
C GLU A 164 -21.90 -6.67 -4.82
N ILE A 165 -20.67 -6.46 -4.38
CA ILE A 165 -20.03 -5.12 -4.43
C ILE A 165 -18.95 -5.00 -5.52
N LYS A 166 -18.42 -6.10 -6.05
CA LYS A 166 -17.29 -6.07 -7.00
C LYS A 166 -17.73 -5.81 -8.45
N ASN A 167 -18.92 -6.28 -8.83
CA ASN A 167 -19.39 -6.27 -10.22
C ASN A 167 -20.59 -5.31 -10.41
N ILE A 168 -20.55 -4.15 -9.77
CA ILE A 168 -21.63 -3.16 -9.91
C ILE A 168 -21.56 -2.51 -11.29
N THR A 169 -22.54 -2.81 -12.12
CA THR A 169 -22.69 -2.19 -13.45
C THR A 169 -23.67 -1.01 -13.47
N VAL A 170 -24.50 -0.89 -12.41
CA VAL A 170 -25.48 0.19 -12.26
C VAL A 170 -25.30 0.86 -10.89
N ILE A 171 -25.24 2.17 -10.86
CA ILE A 171 -25.15 2.93 -9.61
C ILE A 171 -26.53 2.89 -8.93
N SER A 172 -26.71 1.93 -8.05
CA SER A 172 -27.92 1.73 -7.24
C SER A 172 -27.55 1.37 -5.80
N PRO A 173 -28.40 1.70 -4.82
CA PRO A 173 -28.15 1.30 -3.44
C PRO A 173 -27.99 -0.21 -3.31
N ILE A 174 -27.01 -0.62 -2.51
CA ILE A 174 -26.84 -2.02 -2.09
C ILE A 174 -28.05 -2.39 -1.22
N VAL A 175 -28.54 -3.63 -1.35
CA VAL A 175 -29.63 -4.15 -0.51
C VAL A 175 -29.29 -3.91 0.97
N GLU A 176 -30.23 -3.36 1.73
CA GLU A 176 -29.97 -2.86 3.10
C GLU A 176 -29.37 -3.93 4.02
N PHE A 177 -29.85 -5.17 3.91
CA PHE A 177 -29.29 -6.30 4.66
C PHE A 177 -27.78 -6.50 4.38
N PHE A 178 -27.36 -6.44 3.11
CA PHE A 178 -25.97 -6.59 2.73
C PHE A 178 -25.16 -5.37 3.12
N HIS A 179 -25.74 -4.17 2.96
CA HIS A 179 -25.10 -2.93 3.37
C HIS A 179 -24.78 -2.92 4.87
N ALA A 180 -25.73 -3.27 5.73
CA ALA A 180 -25.54 -3.36 7.17
C ALA A 180 -24.43 -4.37 7.53
N LYS A 181 -24.46 -5.58 6.96
CA LYS A 181 -23.43 -6.61 7.18
C LYS A 181 -22.05 -6.15 6.72
N LEU A 182 -21.95 -5.49 5.55
CA LEU A 182 -20.70 -4.95 5.04
C LEU A 182 -20.13 -3.85 5.92
N ILE A 183 -20.96 -2.98 6.50
CA ILE A 183 -20.54 -1.95 7.47
C ILE A 183 -19.94 -2.60 8.71
N ASP A 184 -20.55 -3.66 9.26
CA ASP A 184 -20.02 -4.33 10.45
C ASP A 184 -18.69 -5.04 10.16
N LEU A 185 -18.57 -5.73 9.02
CA LEU A 185 -17.31 -6.32 8.59
C LEU A 185 -16.24 -5.26 8.30
N PHE A 186 -16.65 -4.10 7.79
CA PHE A 186 -15.74 -2.99 7.56
C PHE A 186 -15.18 -2.39 8.86
N LYS A 187 -15.99 -2.30 9.92
CA LYS A 187 -15.48 -1.91 11.26
C LYS A 187 -14.41 -2.88 11.75
N ILE A 188 -14.63 -4.19 11.57
CA ILE A 188 -13.61 -5.22 11.91
C ILE A 188 -12.34 -5.00 11.10
N TYR A 189 -12.47 -4.71 9.79
CA TYR A 189 -11.30 -4.42 8.94
C TYR A 189 -10.57 -3.14 9.37
N LEU A 190 -11.24 -2.10 9.79
CA LEU A 190 -10.59 -0.89 10.34
C LEU A 190 -9.74 -1.19 11.58
N ILE A 191 -10.07 -2.24 12.33
CA ILE A 191 -9.29 -2.69 13.49
C ILE A 191 -8.16 -3.62 13.05
N THR A 192 -8.47 -4.64 12.23
CA THR A 192 -7.49 -5.66 11.81
C THR A 192 -6.46 -5.11 10.83
N GLY A 193 -6.86 -4.16 9.99
CA GLY A 193 -6.05 -3.72 8.85
C GLY A 193 -5.86 -4.82 7.81
N GLY A 194 -4.87 -4.61 6.95
CA GLY A 194 -4.53 -5.52 5.85
C GLY A 194 -3.25 -6.34 6.09
N MET A 195 -2.62 -6.27 7.27
CA MET A 195 -1.42 -7.06 7.53
C MET A 195 -1.76 -8.55 7.65
N PRO A 196 -1.09 -9.45 6.86
CA PRO A 196 -1.44 -10.88 6.82
C PRO A 196 -1.46 -11.57 8.18
N GLU A 197 -0.51 -11.26 9.06
CA GLU A 197 -0.46 -11.86 10.40
C GLU A 197 -1.60 -11.39 11.30
N ALA A 198 -1.99 -10.11 11.22
CA ALA A 198 -3.12 -9.56 11.95
C ALA A 198 -4.43 -10.23 11.52
N ILE A 199 -4.65 -10.36 10.20
CA ILE A 199 -5.82 -11.06 9.65
C ILE A 199 -5.80 -12.55 10.04
N ASN A 200 -4.67 -13.24 9.96
CA ASN A 200 -4.54 -14.63 10.40
C ASN A 200 -4.88 -14.81 11.88
N THR A 201 -4.45 -13.88 12.73
CA THR A 201 -4.78 -13.89 14.16
C THR A 201 -6.28 -13.75 14.34
N TYR A 202 -6.92 -12.81 13.65
CA TYR A 202 -8.38 -12.67 13.67
C TYR A 202 -9.11 -13.95 13.20
N LEU A 203 -8.65 -14.56 12.09
CA LEU A 203 -9.26 -15.79 11.58
C LEU A 203 -9.22 -16.94 12.57
N LYS A 204 -8.11 -17.08 13.31
CA LYS A 204 -7.89 -18.15 14.28
C LYS A 204 -8.64 -17.93 15.59
N THR A 205 -8.70 -16.69 16.07
CA THR A 205 -9.11 -16.41 17.46
C THR A 205 -10.44 -15.67 17.57
N ARG A 206 -10.85 -14.94 16.51
CA ARG A 206 -11.97 -14.00 16.52
C ARG A 206 -11.87 -12.95 17.65
N ASN A 207 -10.67 -12.74 18.18
CA ASN A 207 -10.39 -11.84 19.29
C ASN A 207 -9.60 -10.63 18.81
N LEU A 208 -10.21 -9.45 18.88
CA LEU A 208 -9.61 -8.20 18.39
C LEU A 208 -8.49 -7.67 19.31
N TYR A 209 -8.47 -8.03 20.58
CA TYR A 209 -7.35 -7.72 21.47
C TYR A 209 -6.09 -8.50 21.09
N GLN A 210 -6.22 -9.77 20.75
CA GLN A 210 -5.09 -10.57 20.24
C GLN A 210 -4.58 -10.03 18.89
N VAL A 211 -5.47 -9.47 18.06
CA VAL A 211 -5.06 -8.75 16.85
C VAL A 211 -4.22 -7.52 17.21
N ARG A 212 -4.60 -6.74 18.24
CA ARG A 212 -3.81 -5.58 18.71
C ARG A 212 -2.43 -6.00 19.22
N GLU A 213 -2.35 -7.09 19.99
CA GLU A 213 -1.08 -7.65 20.43
C GLU A 213 -0.19 -8.00 19.22
N LYS A 214 -0.75 -8.67 18.21
CA LYS A 214 -0.04 -8.99 16.98
C LYS A 214 0.42 -7.75 16.20
N GLN A 215 -0.41 -6.71 16.12
CA GLN A 215 -0.04 -5.43 15.52
C GLN A 215 1.08 -4.74 16.28
N ALA A 216 1.09 -4.81 17.63
CA ALA A 216 2.20 -4.30 18.43
C ALA A 216 3.51 -5.04 18.14
N GLU A 217 3.48 -6.37 17.97
CA GLU A 217 4.65 -7.14 17.54
C GLU A 217 5.16 -6.68 16.14
N ILE A 218 4.24 -6.46 15.19
CA ILE A 218 4.58 -5.96 13.84
C ILE A 218 5.23 -4.58 13.93
N LEU A 219 4.66 -3.65 14.71
CA LEU A 219 5.22 -2.32 14.92
C LEU A 219 6.62 -2.39 15.56
N ASN A 220 6.81 -3.23 16.57
CA ASN A 220 8.12 -3.45 17.18
C ASN A 220 9.15 -3.99 16.17
N ALA A 221 8.74 -4.88 15.27
CA ALA A 221 9.61 -5.35 14.18
C ALA A 221 10.03 -4.22 13.25
N TYR A 222 9.15 -3.25 12.95
CA TYR A 222 9.52 -2.05 12.17
C TYR A 222 10.53 -1.16 12.89
N TYR A 223 10.40 -0.94 14.21
CA TYR A 223 11.42 -0.20 14.97
C TYR A 223 12.80 -0.87 14.90
N LEU A 224 12.86 -2.20 14.98
CA LEU A 224 14.11 -2.95 14.80
C LEU A 224 14.65 -2.82 13.37
N ASP A 225 13.78 -2.79 12.37
CA ASP A 225 14.17 -2.57 10.98
C ASP A 225 14.73 -1.18 10.75
N PHE A 226 14.14 -0.15 11.35
CA PHE A 226 14.70 1.22 11.29
C PHE A 226 16.12 1.23 11.84
N ALA A 227 16.35 0.60 13.00
CA ALA A 227 17.67 0.52 13.61
C ALA A 227 18.68 -0.27 12.77
N LYS A 228 18.24 -1.32 12.04
CA LYS A 228 19.09 -2.19 11.24
C LYS A 228 19.47 -1.60 9.87
N HIS A 229 18.52 -0.91 9.21
CA HIS A 229 18.63 -0.59 7.79
C HIS A 229 18.70 0.91 7.47
N ALA A 230 18.24 1.79 8.36
CA ALA A 230 18.35 3.22 8.13
C ALA A 230 19.77 3.75 8.45
N PRO A 231 20.19 4.86 7.81
CA PRO A 231 21.42 5.55 8.20
C PRO A 231 21.37 5.91 9.70
N LYS A 232 22.46 5.66 10.42
CA LYS A 232 22.51 5.78 11.90
C LYS A 232 22.00 7.13 12.41
N GLU A 233 22.36 8.21 11.72
CA GLU A 233 21.96 9.59 12.04
C GLU A 233 20.46 9.87 11.75
N GLN A 234 19.78 9.02 10.99
CA GLN A 234 18.38 9.17 10.64
C GLN A 234 17.45 8.30 11.49
N VAL A 235 17.93 7.24 12.16
CA VAL A 235 17.12 6.28 12.90
C VAL A 235 16.14 6.97 13.87
N MET A 236 16.67 7.84 14.74
CA MET A 236 15.84 8.54 15.72
C MET A 236 14.83 9.50 15.06
N LYS A 237 15.20 10.12 13.96
CA LYS A 237 14.31 11.04 13.23
C LYS A 237 13.19 10.26 12.52
N ILE A 238 13.48 9.10 11.96
CA ILE A 238 12.50 8.19 11.35
C ILE A 238 11.48 7.74 12.40
N MET A 239 11.94 7.31 13.58
CA MET A 239 11.05 6.92 14.69
C MET A 239 10.17 8.10 15.12
N GLN A 240 10.74 9.29 15.30
CA GLN A 240 10.00 10.50 15.67
C GLN A 240 8.93 10.90 14.65
N VAL A 241 9.24 10.84 13.35
CA VAL A 241 8.25 11.09 12.29
C VAL A 241 7.13 10.06 12.37
N TRP A 242 7.49 8.76 12.44
CA TRP A 242 6.55 7.64 12.50
C TRP A 242 5.57 7.76 13.68
N GLU A 243 6.08 7.99 14.87
CA GLU A 243 5.29 8.16 16.10
C GLU A 243 4.43 9.43 16.11
N SER A 244 4.82 10.46 15.37
CA SER A 244 4.06 11.71 15.31
C SER A 244 2.81 11.64 14.44
N ILE A 245 2.69 10.66 13.53
CA ILE A 245 1.60 10.59 12.55
C ILE A 245 0.20 10.68 13.19
N PRO A 246 -0.12 9.91 14.25
CA PRO A 246 -1.44 10.02 14.88
C PRO A 246 -1.75 11.42 15.38
N SER A 247 -0.80 12.06 16.07
CA SER A 247 -0.99 13.40 16.62
C SER A 247 -1.05 14.51 15.55
N GLN A 248 -0.45 14.28 14.37
CA GLN A 248 -0.58 15.19 13.21
C GLN A 248 -1.99 15.15 12.61
N LEU A 249 -2.54 13.93 12.45
CA LEU A 249 -3.81 13.70 11.76
C LEU A 249 -5.07 14.07 12.59
N VAL A 250 -4.96 14.20 13.90
CA VAL A 250 -6.06 14.65 14.78
C VAL A 250 -6.27 16.16 14.71
N LYS A 251 -5.29 16.94 14.25
CA LYS A 251 -5.40 18.38 14.14
C LYS A 251 -6.38 18.83 13.05
N GLU A 252 -7.00 20.00 13.22
CA GLU A 252 -8.03 20.52 12.29
C GLU A 252 -7.59 20.54 10.82
N ASN A 253 -6.36 21.00 10.55
CA ASN A 253 -5.87 21.13 9.16
C ASN A 253 -5.01 19.95 8.69
N LYS A 254 -4.71 18.98 9.58
CA LYS A 254 -4.00 17.71 9.31
C LYS A 254 -2.72 17.82 8.48
N LYS A 255 -2.28 19.03 8.12
CA LYS A 255 -1.00 19.23 7.44
C LYS A 255 0.15 18.86 8.37
N PHE A 256 1.21 18.30 7.82
CA PHE A 256 2.38 17.92 8.59
C PHE A 256 3.08 19.17 9.15
N ILE A 257 3.27 19.19 10.46
CA ILE A 257 3.86 20.32 11.20
C ILE A 257 5.09 19.82 11.95
N TYR A 258 6.28 20.24 11.53
CA TYR A 258 7.54 19.78 12.12
C TYR A 258 7.67 20.07 13.61
N SER A 259 7.15 21.21 14.08
CA SER A 259 7.18 21.57 15.51
C SER A 259 6.31 20.66 16.41
N VAL A 260 5.43 19.82 15.84
CA VAL A 260 4.70 18.77 16.59
C VAL A 260 5.63 17.65 17.00
N ILE A 261 6.64 17.34 16.17
CA ILE A 261 7.65 16.33 16.52
C ILE A 261 8.52 16.85 17.67
N ARG A 262 9.02 18.07 17.52
CA ARG A 262 9.89 18.74 18.51
C ARG A 262 9.82 20.24 18.33
N GLN A 263 9.73 20.99 19.42
CA GLN A 263 9.76 22.45 19.36
C GLN A 263 11.00 22.95 18.61
N GLY A 264 10.81 23.86 17.66
CA GLY A 264 11.87 24.41 16.83
C GLY A 264 12.34 23.53 15.66
N ALA A 265 11.74 22.34 15.45
CA ALA A 265 12.05 21.47 14.31
C ALA A 265 11.69 22.13 12.97
N ARG A 266 12.55 21.93 11.98
CA ARG A 266 12.42 22.48 10.61
C ARG A 266 12.39 21.36 9.57
N ALA A 267 11.99 21.68 8.34
CA ALA A 267 11.93 20.73 7.22
C ALA A 267 13.26 20.00 7.01
N ASN A 268 14.36 20.71 6.95
CA ASN A 268 15.71 20.14 6.74
C ASN A 268 16.11 19.09 7.80
N ASP A 269 15.51 19.14 8.99
CA ASP A 269 15.82 18.17 10.05
C ASP A 269 15.25 16.79 9.77
N PHE A 270 14.10 16.72 9.07
CA PHE A 270 13.28 15.49 8.94
C PHE A 270 12.99 15.06 7.50
N GLU A 271 13.39 15.85 6.49
CA GLU A 271 13.09 15.54 5.08
C GLU A 271 13.61 14.15 4.66
N MET A 272 14.88 13.84 5.01
CA MET A 272 15.48 12.54 4.73
C MET A 272 14.75 11.39 5.46
N ALA A 273 14.30 11.63 6.68
CA ALA A 273 13.55 10.64 7.46
C ALA A 273 12.17 10.37 6.84
N ILE A 274 11.48 11.42 6.41
CA ILE A 274 10.19 11.28 5.69
C ILE A 274 10.40 10.56 4.37
N GLN A 275 11.42 10.95 3.59
CA GLN A 275 11.72 10.31 2.32
C GLN A 275 12.02 8.82 2.50
N TRP A 276 12.79 8.46 3.53
CA TRP A 276 13.09 7.07 3.86
C TRP A 276 11.81 6.26 4.13
N LEU A 277 10.87 6.79 4.90
CA LEU A 277 9.59 6.14 5.19
C LEU A 277 8.71 5.99 3.93
N VAL A 278 8.73 6.98 3.03
CA VAL A 278 8.04 6.92 1.73
C VAL A 278 8.63 5.82 0.84
N GLU A 279 9.97 5.78 0.71
CA GLU A 279 10.68 4.78 -0.12
C GLU A 279 10.56 3.36 0.47
N ALA A 280 10.39 3.24 1.78
CA ALA A 280 10.10 1.99 2.46
C ALA A 280 8.63 1.54 2.28
N ASP A 281 7.79 2.34 1.63
CA ASP A 281 6.34 2.14 1.43
C ASP A 281 5.57 1.99 2.76
N LEU A 282 6.02 2.72 3.79
CA LEU A 282 5.44 2.70 5.14
C LEU A 282 4.49 3.87 5.39
N ILE A 283 4.60 4.93 4.61
CA ILE A 283 3.72 6.10 4.67
C ILE A 283 3.33 6.56 3.26
N CYS A 284 2.11 7.09 3.18
CA CYS A 284 1.57 7.73 1.99
C CYS A 284 1.67 9.26 2.15
N LYS A 285 2.46 9.93 1.30
CA LYS A 285 2.55 11.39 1.30
C LYS A 285 1.48 11.97 0.38
N THR A 286 0.59 12.80 0.96
CA THR A 286 -0.53 13.45 0.25
C THR A 286 -0.24 14.92 0.13
N TYR A 287 -0.07 15.41 -1.08
CA TYR A 287 0.35 16.78 -1.35
C TYR A 287 -0.82 17.75 -1.49
N ASN A 288 -0.64 18.98 -1.01
CA ASN A 288 -1.54 20.07 -1.33
C ASN A 288 -1.39 20.47 -2.80
N ILE A 289 -2.52 20.74 -3.46
CA ILE A 289 -2.53 21.36 -4.79
C ILE A 289 -3.17 22.75 -4.74
N SER A 290 -2.58 23.69 -5.46
CA SER A 290 -3.06 25.07 -5.55
C SER A 290 -4.30 25.19 -6.41
N VAL A 291 -4.33 24.46 -7.54
CA VAL A 291 -5.42 24.44 -8.51
C VAL A 291 -5.63 23.00 -8.99
N PRO A 292 -6.87 22.50 -9.08
CA PRO A 292 -7.15 21.12 -9.51
C PRO A 292 -7.23 20.98 -11.04
N ASN A 293 -6.20 21.42 -11.74
CA ASN A 293 -6.07 21.29 -13.19
C ASN A 293 -5.16 20.11 -13.56
N LEU A 294 -5.30 19.61 -14.78
CA LEU A 294 -4.49 18.51 -15.29
C LEU A 294 -3.18 19.02 -15.92
N PRO A 295 -2.08 18.32 -15.72
CA PRO A 295 -1.88 17.22 -14.77
C PRO A 295 -1.75 17.75 -13.33
N LEU A 296 -2.34 17.06 -12.35
CA LEU A 296 -2.32 17.49 -10.93
C LEU A 296 -0.90 17.73 -10.40
N THR A 297 0.08 16.96 -10.89
CA THR A 297 1.50 17.08 -10.52
C THR A 297 2.09 18.46 -10.80
N ALA A 298 1.57 19.21 -11.76
CA ALA A 298 2.06 20.55 -12.10
C ALA A 298 1.65 21.61 -11.08
N TYR A 299 0.68 21.33 -10.23
CA TYR A 299 0.09 22.28 -9.28
C TYR A 299 0.36 21.92 -7.82
N VAL A 300 1.27 20.99 -7.60
CA VAL A 300 1.68 20.54 -6.26
C VAL A 300 2.44 21.63 -5.50
N ASN A 301 2.08 21.83 -4.24
CA ASN A 301 2.91 22.55 -3.28
C ASN A 301 3.73 21.51 -2.48
N PRO A 302 5.03 21.35 -2.76
CA PRO A 302 5.83 20.28 -2.14
C PRO A 302 6.06 20.48 -0.63
N GLU A 303 5.92 21.70 -0.13
CA GLU A 303 6.14 22.04 1.28
C GLU A 303 4.91 21.77 2.15
N ILE A 304 3.73 21.60 1.54
CA ILE A 304 2.48 21.42 2.25
C ILE A 304 1.91 20.03 1.92
N PHE A 305 1.94 19.13 2.90
CA PHE A 305 1.50 17.75 2.73
C PHE A 305 0.93 17.18 4.02
N LYS A 306 0.25 16.06 3.88
CA LYS A 306 -0.20 15.17 4.97
C LYS A 306 0.55 13.85 4.87
N LEU A 307 0.72 13.15 6.00
CA LEU A 307 1.29 11.81 6.05
C LEU A 307 0.25 10.84 6.62
N TYR A 308 -0.01 9.76 5.89
CA TYR A 308 -0.85 8.66 6.35
C TYR A 308 -0.03 7.38 6.44
N MET A 309 -0.33 6.51 7.38
CA MET A 309 0.28 5.19 7.44
C MET A 309 -0.24 4.31 6.30
N PHE A 310 0.59 3.37 5.86
CA PHE A 310 0.28 2.44 4.78
C PHE A 310 -0.78 1.37 5.14
N ASP A 311 -1.08 1.20 6.43
CA ASP A 311 -2.07 0.25 6.94
C ASP A 311 -2.90 0.85 8.07
N VAL A 312 -4.23 0.77 7.93
CA VAL A 312 -5.19 1.37 8.87
C VAL A 312 -5.20 0.66 10.23
N GLY A 313 -4.96 -0.66 10.26
CA GLY A 313 -4.91 -1.43 11.50
C GLY A 313 -3.68 -1.06 12.33
N LEU A 314 -2.51 -0.93 11.69
CA LEU A 314 -1.29 -0.46 12.35
C LEU A 314 -1.41 0.99 12.81
N TYR A 315 -2.10 1.86 12.04
CA TYR A 315 -2.41 3.22 12.49
C TYR A 315 -3.25 3.20 13.78
N GLY A 316 -4.28 2.37 13.86
CA GLY A 316 -5.07 2.23 15.07
C GLY A 316 -4.26 1.69 16.26
N ALA A 317 -3.31 0.78 16.00
CA ALA A 317 -2.45 0.20 17.04
C ALA A 317 -1.44 1.22 17.59
N ILE A 318 -0.72 1.95 16.73
CA ILE A 318 0.24 2.98 17.16
C ILE A 318 -0.45 4.16 17.88
N ALA A 319 -1.70 4.44 17.52
CA ALA A 319 -2.53 5.43 18.18
C ALA A 319 -3.12 4.95 19.53
N GLY A 320 -2.90 3.69 19.91
CA GLY A 320 -3.43 3.14 21.16
C GLY A 320 -4.95 2.99 21.18
N LEU A 321 -5.62 2.87 20.01
CA LEU A 321 -7.07 2.76 19.94
C LEU A 321 -7.56 1.39 20.43
N ASP A 322 -8.46 1.42 21.42
CA ASP A 322 -9.17 0.23 21.87
C ASP A 322 -10.09 -0.29 20.75
N PRO A 323 -10.06 -1.59 20.42
CA PRO A 323 -10.96 -2.20 19.43
C PRO A 323 -12.44 -1.94 19.68
N GLU A 324 -12.88 -1.97 20.94
CA GLU A 324 -14.29 -1.80 21.31
C GLU A 324 -14.83 -0.41 20.99
N ILE A 325 -13.99 0.62 21.10
CA ILE A 325 -14.37 1.98 20.73
C ILE A 325 -14.74 2.10 19.24
N ILE A 326 -14.04 1.33 18.38
CA ILE A 326 -14.33 1.32 16.93
C ILE A 326 -15.63 0.58 16.64
N ILE A 327 -15.89 -0.53 17.34
CA ILE A 327 -17.11 -1.35 17.16
C ILE A 327 -18.35 -0.59 17.63
N HIS A 328 -18.29 -0.03 18.84
CA HIS A 328 -19.47 0.55 19.51
C HIS A 328 -19.65 2.05 19.26
N GLY A 329 -18.64 2.77 18.84
CA GLY A 329 -18.75 4.15 18.37
C GLY A 329 -18.97 5.19 19.47
N ASP A 330 -18.09 5.25 20.48
CA ASP A 330 -18.15 6.23 21.57
C ASP A 330 -17.93 7.68 21.08
N GLU A 331 -18.54 8.67 21.80
CA GLU A 331 -18.36 10.11 21.53
C GLU A 331 -16.90 10.56 21.68
N LEU A 332 -16.14 9.97 22.60
CA LEU A 332 -14.71 10.23 22.81
C LEU A 332 -13.84 9.87 21.57
N PHE A 333 -14.37 9.02 20.68
CA PHE A 333 -13.70 8.59 19.47
C PHE A 333 -13.94 9.52 18.26
N LYS A 334 -14.82 10.51 18.36
CA LYS A 334 -15.25 11.35 17.21
C LYS A 334 -14.07 11.99 16.45
N GLU A 335 -13.10 12.56 17.16
CA GLU A 335 -11.94 13.21 16.52
C GLU A 335 -11.03 12.20 15.81
N PHE A 336 -10.75 11.08 16.47
CA PHE A 336 -9.91 10.03 15.93
C PHE A 336 -10.58 9.25 14.78
N LYS A 337 -11.91 9.15 14.78
CA LYS A 337 -12.67 8.46 13.75
C LYS A 337 -12.44 9.05 12.36
N GLY A 338 -12.30 10.38 12.28
CA GLY A 338 -11.97 11.07 11.03
C GLY A 338 -10.60 10.64 10.48
N SER A 339 -9.56 10.70 11.31
CA SER A 339 -8.18 10.36 10.91
C SER A 339 -8.00 8.87 10.56
N LEU A 340 -8.68 7.96 11.29
CA LEU A 340 -8.70 6.54 10.98
C LEU A 340 -9.33 6.29 9.59
N THR A 341 -10.48 6.92 9.32
CA THR A 341 -11.19 6.77 8.05
C THR A 341 -10.38 7.36 6.88
N GLU A 342 -9.75 8.51 7.08
CA GLU A 342 -8.87 9.11 6.05
C GLU A 342 -7.62 8.26 5.80
N THR A 343 -7.04 7.66 6.83
CA THR A 343 -5.91 6.72 6.67
C THR A 343 -6.33 5.51 5.82
N TYR A 344 -7.52 4.95 6.06
CA TYR A 344 -8.06 3.91 5.19
C TYR A 344 -8.22 4.38 3.74
N VAL A 345 -8.79 5.57 3.53
CA VAL A 345 -8.97 6.13 2.18
C VAL A 345 -7.61 6.35 1.50
N ALA A 346 -6.63 6.90 2.21
CA ALA A 346 -5.27 7.06 1.70
C ALA A 346 -4.63 5.72 1.30
N GLN A 347 -4.76 4.69 2.14
CA GLN A 347 -4.30 3.32 1.85
C GLN A 347 -4.91 2.78 0.56
N VAL A 348 -6.23 2.90 0.37
CA VAL A 348 -6.93 2.43 -0.84
C VAL A 348 -6.46 3.20 -2.07
N LEU A 349 -6.44 4.52 -2.02
CA LEU A 349 -6.03 5.37 -3.13
C LEU A 349 -4.56 5.16 -3.51
N HIS A 350 -3.68 4.94 -2.52
CA HIS A 350 -2.27 4.61 -2.75
C HIS A 350 -2.13 3.30 -3.53
N LYS A 351 -2.80 2.23 -3.09
CA LYS A 351 -2.84 0.94 -3.81
C LYS A 351 -3.38 1.10 -5.24
N LEU A 352 -4.46 1.85 -5.43
CA LEU A 352 -5.04 2.10 -6.76
C LEU A 352 -4.11 2.89 -7.69
N ASN A 353 -3.18 3.66 -7.15
CA ASN A 353 -2.19 4.40 -7.91
C ASN A 353 -0.89 3.61 -8.19
N ALA A 354 -0.77 2.37 -7.73
CA ALA A 354 0.38 1.50 -7.95
C ALA A 354 0.80 1.47 -9.44
N GLY A 355 2.09 1.41 -9.69
CA GLY A 355 2.66 1.33 -11.05
C GLY A 355 2.56 2.61 -11.89
N LYS A 356 1.96 3.68 -11.39
CA LYS A 356 1.94 4.97 -12.09
C LYS A 356 3.17 5.80 -11.70
N ILE A 357 3.86 6.32 -12.71
CA ILE A 357 5.00 7.22 -12.51
C ILE A 357 4.54 8.44 -11.70
N ARG A 358 5.19 8.70 -10.56
CA ARG A 358 4.91 9.83 -9.66
C ARG A 358 3.46 9.95 -9.22
N ALA A 359 2.78 8.85 -8.99
CA ALA A 359 1.40 8.82 -8.51
C ALA A 359 1.34 9.25 -7.03
N GLY A 360 1.35 10.54 -6.77
CA GLY A 360 1.06 11.13 -5.48
C GLY A 360 -0.43 11.04 -5.14
N LEU A 361 -0.74 11.17 -3.86
CA LEU A 361 -2.07 11.54 -3.41
C LEU A 361 -2.15 13.06 -3.30
N TYR A 362 -3.32 13.62 -3.55
CA TYR A 362 -3.51 15.06 -3.57
C TYR A 362 -4.72 15.45 -2.73
N TYR A 363 -4.65 16.63 -2.11
CA TYR A 363 -5.76 17.29 -1.45
C TYR A 363 -5.79 18.77 -1.82
N TRP A 364 -6.91 19.43 -1.61
CA TRP A 364 -7.05 20.83 -1.94
C TRP A 364 -7.55 21.66 -0.74
N THR A 365 -7.04 22.89 -0.62
CA THR A 365 -7.51 23.88 0.35
C THR A 365 -7.79 25.20 -0.32
N SER A 366 -8.86 25.88 0.11
CA SER A 366 -9.09 27.28 -0.25
C SER A 366 -8.44 28.15 0.83
N ASN A 367 -7.57 29.07 0.50
CA ASN A 367 -7.02 30.11 1.39
C ASN A 367 -7.52 30.09 2.85
N GLY A 368 -7.58 28.90 3.50
CA GLY A 368 -7.88 28.67 4.90
C GLY A 368 -9.35 28.39 5.30
N ARG A 369 -10.32 28.33 4.39
CA ARG A 369 -11.75 28.16 4.74
C ARG A 369 -12.42 26.86 4.30
N ALA A 370 -11.96 26.22 3.25
CA ALA A 370 -12.50 24.94 2.79
C ALA A 370 -11.36 23.98 2.46
N GLU A 371 -11.55 22.72 2.78
CA GLU A 371 -10.61 21.64 2.48
C GLU A 371 -11.37 20.47 1.86
N VAL A 372 -10.82 19.90 0.78
CA VAL A 372 -11.27 18.65 0.18
C VAL A 372 -10.19 17.61 0.50
N ASP A 373 -10.59 16.53 1.16
CA ASP A 373 -9.67 15.55 1.76
C ASP A 373 -8.77 14.87 0.73
N PHE A 374 -9.33 14.55 -0.46
CA PHE A 374 -8.56 14.00 -1.60
C PHE A 374 -9.05 14.57 -2.91
N VAL A 375 -8.13 14.66 -3.88
CA VAL A 375 -8.42 15.02 -5.27
C VAL A 375 -7.90 13.93 -6.18
N ILE A 376 -8.78 13.35 -6.99
CA ILE A 376 -8.51 12.17 -7.82
C ILE A 376 -8.52 12.57 -9.30
N GLN A 377 -7.49 12.14 -10.02
CA GLN A 377 -7.45 12.20 -11.48
C GLN A 377 -7.83 10.85 -12.08
N HIS A 378 -8.87 10.84 -12.91
CA HIS A 378 -9.31 9.65 -13.65
C HIS A 378 -9.92 10.04 -15.01
N ASN A 379 -9.56 9.31 -16.10
CA ASN A 379 -10.08 9.55 -17.46
C ASN A 379 -10.10 11.02 -17.88
N ASN A 380 -8.96 11.73 -17.72
CA ASN A 380 -8.79 13.15 -18.02
C ASN A 380 -9.76 14.09 -17.29
N LYS A 381 -10.31 13.65 -16.16
CA LYS A 381 -11.17 14.46 -15.29
C LYS A 381 -10.58 14.49 -13.89
N VAL A 382 -10.96 15.52 -13.14
CA VAL A 382 -10.55 15.72 -11.74
C VAL A 382 -11.79 15.66 -10.86
N TYR A 383 -11.73 14.85 -9.82
CA TYR A 383 -12.84 14.63 -8.90
C TYR A 383 -12.40 14.97 -7.47
N PRO A 384 -13.10 15.91 -6.79
CA PRO A 384 -12.92 16.11 -5.36
C PRO A 384 -13.59 14.96 -4.59
N LEU A 385 -12.92 14.45 -3.56
CA LEU A 385 -13.44 13.41 -2.67
C LEU A 385 -13.39 13.88 -1.23
N GLU A 386 -14.55 13.99 -0.61
CA GLU A 386 -14.73 14.26 0.83
C GLU A 386 -14.88 12.95 1.58
N VAL A 387 -14.20 12.82 2.71
CA VAL A 387 -14.29 11.65 3.60
C VAL A 387 -15.15 11.97 4.81
N LYS A 388 -16.15 11.13 5.08
CA LYS A 388 -17.00 11.24 6.27
C LYS A 388 -16.98 9.95 7.08
N SER A 389 -16.63 10.06 8.33
CA SER A 389 -16.63 8.93 9.28
C SER A 389 -18.01 8.65 9.90
N GLY A 390 -19.00 9.52 9.65
CA GLY A 390 -20.38 9.43 10.14
C GLY A 390 -21.40 9.74 9.06
N THR A 391 -22.66 9.84 9.47
CA THR A 391 -23.81 10.06 8.58
C THR A 391 -24.12 11.54 8.30
N SER A 392 -23.25 12.47 8.74
CA SER A 392 -23.43 13.92 8.53
C SER A 392 -23.53 14.27 7.05
N SER A 393 -24.54 15.08 6.70
CA SER A 393 -24.80 15.55 5.33
C SER A 393 -24.13 16.88 4.98
N LYS A 394 -23.38 17.49 5.91
CA LYS A 394 -22.74 18.80 5.69
C LYS A 394 -21.67 18.68 4.59
N GLN A 395 -21.76 19.52 3.53
CA GLN A 395 -20.94 19.45 2.31
C GLN A 395 -20.33 20.82 1.93
N ARG A 396 -20.07 21.69 2.93
CA ARG A 396 -19.62 23.08 2.65
C ARG A 396 -18.36 23.12 1.79
N SER A 397 -17.38 22.28 2.05
CA SER A 397 -16.12 22.26 1.32
C SER A 397 -16.28 21.81 -0.13
N LEU A 398 -17.07 20.72 -0.36
CA LEU A 398 -17.37 20.26 -1.71
C LEU A 398 -18.17 21.30 -2.52
N ALA A 399 -19.13 22.00 -1.88
CA ALA A 399 -19.89 23.06 -2.56
C ALA A 399 -18.96 24.20 -2.99
N VAL A 400 -18.10 24.69 -2.07
CA VAL A 400 -17.12 25.75 -2.40
C VAL A 400 -16.18 25.30 -3.55
N TYR A 401 -15.75 24.05 -3.54
CA TYR A 401 -14.92 23.51 -4.59
C TYR A 401 -15.69 23.41 -5.93
N ALA A 402 -16.91 22.87 -5.90
CA ALA A 402 -17.75 22.69 -7.09
C ALA A 402 -18.07 24.02 -7.76
N ASP A 403 -18.47 25.03 -6.98
CA ASP A 403 -18.75 26.37 -7.47
C ASP A 403 -17.51 27.04 -8.09
N LYS A 404 -16.35 26.91 -7.41
CA LYS A 404 -15.11 27.54 -7.87
C LYS A 404 -14.56 26.94 -9.16
N TYR A 405 -14.69 25.61 -9.33
CA TYR A 405 -14.08 24.87 -10.45
C TYR A 405 -15.11 24.27 -11.42
N ASN A 406 -16.39 24.62 -11.26
CA ASN A 406 -17.50 24.12 -12.09
C ASN A 406 -17.51 22.58 -12.20
N SER A 407 -17.33 21.90 -11.07
CA SER A 407 -17.24 20.43 -11.02
C SER A 407 -18.60 19.79 -11.26
N GLN A 408 -18.73 19.04 -12.36
CA GLN A 408 -19.97 18.36 -12.72
C GLN A 408 -20.32 17.20 -11.78
N LEU A 409 -19.30 16.56 -11.19
CA LEU A 409 -19.45 15.47 -10.23
C LEU A 409 -18.48 15.68 -9.06
N VAL A 410 -19.03 15.59 -7.85
CA VAL A 410 -18.28 15.60 -6.60
C VAL A 410 -18.51 14.28 -5.88
N LEU A 411 -17.50 13.81 -5.19
CA LEU A 411 -17.50 12.51 -4.52
C LEU A 411 -17.50 12.66 -3.01
N ARG A 412 -18.24 11.81 -2.35
CA ARG A 412 -18.17 11.60 -0.92
C ARG A 412 -18.00 10.11 -0.64
N THR A 413 -17.12 9.74 0.26
CA THR A 413 -17.12 8.40 0.84
C THR A 413 -17.52 8.47 2.30
N SER A 414 -18.44 7.58 2.70
CA SER A 414 -19.04 7.60 4.04
C SER A 414 -19.63 6.23 4.38
N PRO A 415 -20.10 6.00 5.63
CA PRO A 415 -20.87 4.80 5.97
C PRO A 415 -22.25 4.71 5.27
N GLN A 416 -22.73 5.75 4.61
CA GLN A 416 -24.02 5.72 3.91
C GLN A 416 -23.93 4.84 2.64
N ASN A 417 -25.08 4.30 2.22
CA ASN A 417 -25.20 3.46 1.05
C ASN A 417 -24.86 4.19 -0.26
N LEU A 418 -24.57 3.46 -1.34
CA LEU A 418 -24.30 4.00 -2.67
C LEU A 418 -25.48 4.80 -3.18
N LYS A 419 -25.27 6.07 -3.50
CA LYS A 419 -26.34 6.97 -3.95
C LYS A 419 -25.77 8.14 -4.73
N VAL A 420 -26.48 8.55 -5.80
CA VAL A 420 -26.29 9.82 -6.48
C VAL A 420 -27.44 10.77 -6.15
N THR A 421 -27.11 11.99 -5.79
CA THR A 421 -28.07 13.07 -5.51
C THR A 421 -27.58 14.37 -6.12
N GLY A 422 -28.22 14.82 -7.21
CA GLY A 422 -27.68 15.92 -8.01
C GLY A 422 -26.32 15.59 -8.57
N ASN A 423 -25.34 16.44 -8.31
CA ASN A 423 -23.94 16.23 -8.70
C ASN A 423 -23.07 15.52 -7.66
N LEU A 424 -23.67 15.04 -6.57
CA LEU A 424 -22.96 14.31 -5.53
C LEU A 424 -23.15 12.79 -5.68
N MET A 425 -22.06 12.05 -5.78
CA MET A 425 -22.02 10.59 -5.62
C MET A 425 -21.48 10.23 -4.24
N ASN A 426 -22.28 9.56 -3.41
CA ASN A 426 -21.81 8.93 -2.18
C ASN A 426 -21.42 7.49 -2.45
N ILE A 427 -20.16 7.15 -2.18
CA ILE A 427 -19.59 5.82 -2.29
C ILE A 427 -19.41 5.25 -0.89
N PRO A 428 -20.02 4.12 -0.54
CA PRO A 428 -19.78 3.48 0.76
C PRO A 428 -18.28 3.23 0.97
N LEU A 429 -17.78 3.46 2.19
CA LEU A 429 -16.36 3.27 2.52
C LEU A 429 -15.85 1.90 2.08
N TYR A 430 -16.60 0.84 2.34
CA TYR A 430 -16.26 -0.54 1.98
C TYR A 430 -16.18 -0.79 0.46
N MET A 431 -16.73 0.12 -0.37
CA MET A 431 -16.69 0.03 -1.84
C MET A 431 -15.64 0.92 -2.50
N LEU A 432 -14.85 1.65 -1.73
CA LEU A 432 -13.92 2.65 -2.28
C LEU A 432 -12.92 2.03 -3.27
N GLY A 433 -12.59 0.75 -3.12
CA GLY A 433 -11.77 0.01 -4.09
C GLY A 433 -12.32 0.01 -5.53
N ASN A 434 -13.64 0.22 -5.70
CA ASN A 434 -14.30 0.30 -7.00
C ASN A 434 -14.38 1.71 -7.59
N ILE A 435 -13.79 2.72 -6.95
CA ILE A 435 -13.98 4.12 -7.34
C ILE A 435 -13.68 4.38 -8.81
N ARG A 436 -12.65 3.75 -9.39
CA ARG A 436 -12.31 3.91 -10.81
C ARG A 436 -13.37 3.33 -11.74
N MET A 437 -13.95 2.18 -11.37
CA MET A 437 -15.04 1.56 -12.12
C MET A 437 -16.31 2.40 -12.05
N LEU A 438 -16.63 3.00 -10.88
CA LEU A 438 -17.78 3.88 -10.73
C LEU A 438 -17.64 5.22 -11.47
N LEU A 439 -16.42 5.61 -11.87
CA LEU A 439 -16.11 6.83 -12.63
C LEU A 439 -15.90 6.57 -14.13
N SER A 440 -15.94 5.33 -14.57
CA SER A 440 -15.82 4.94 -15.98
C SER A 440 -17.17 5.03 -16.67
#